data_34d5841ce8da2284862ac4d4c3791ad6
#
_entry.id   34d5841ce8da2284862ac4d4c3791ad6
#
_cell.length_a   1.000
_cell.length_b   1.000
_cell.length_c   1.000
_cell.angle_alpha   90.00
_cell.angle_beta   90.00
_cell.angle_gamma   90.00
#
_symmetry.space_group_name_H-M   'P 1'
#
loop_
_entity.id
_entity.type
_entity.pdbx_description
1 polymer ?
#
loop_
_entity_poly.entity_id
_entity_poly.type
_entity_poly.pdbx_seq_one_letter_code
_entity_poly.pdbx_strand_id
1 'polypeptide(L)'
;EPTQTQQREYARGIKRLSDTGIALFLLIGNHDLPNAVGRATAIEIFETLSIPGVTVANKPSIHRIQTSSGEIQIAALPWVRRSALLSKEDTRNLDFNQINERLQQLLTRIIIDQANKLDPALPAILAAHVWVLNAKVGSEKSMSIGQEHMLLPGSVANPAFNYIALGHIHKGQVLKENPPVVYAGSLERLDFGDEQDEKGFYLVEIQNGTGGERKTSYRFQPVKARRFFTLKVDLKSDDLDPTNTVLKAIEARQAEIKDAITRIEISVPSAIASLLRDNDIRNKAREAYYLSIARNIQHEDRLKGTYSSLQGVTPQDALRIYLQMKYKPEEAELLQKYGEEIIKEHAGRL
;
A
#
# COMPACT_ATOMS: atom_id res chain seq x y z
N GLU A 1 4.37 8.06 -12.80
CA GLU A 1 4.06 9.48 -13.17
C GLU A 1 2.61 9.53 -13.69
N PRO A 2 1.82 10.54 -13.30
CA PRO A 2 0.44 10.67 -13.79
C PRO A 2 0.42 11.02 -15.28
N THR A 3 -0.59 10.51 -15.99
CA THR A 3 -0.83 10.88 -17.40
C THR A 3 -1.26 12.35 -17.51
N GLN A 4 -1.11 12.95 -18.68
CA GLN A 4 -1.56 14.34 -18.93
C GLN A 4 -3.05 14.52 -18.63
N THR A 5 -3.88 13.50 -18.89
CA THR A 5 -5.31 13.54 -18.56
C THR A 5 -5.53 13.60 -17.05
N GLN A 6 -4.82 12.80 -16.28
CA GLN A 6 -4.89 12.82 -14.82
C GLN A 6 -4.41 14.16 -14.25
N GLN A 7 -3.28 14.70 -14.77
CA GLN A 7 -2.78 16.02 -14.39
C GLN A 7 -3.81 17.13 -14.66
N ARG A 8 -4.47 17.09 -15.82
CA ARG A 8 -5.51 18.06 -16.16
C ARG A 8 -6.71 18.00 -15.21
N GLU A 9 -7.20 16.81 -14.88
CA GLU A 9 -8.33 16.66 -13.95
C GLU A 9 -7.95 17.08 -12.52
N TYR A 10 -6.74 16.77 -12.10
CA TYR A 10 -6.20 17.23 -10.81
C TYR A 10 -6.10 18.77 -10.77
N ALA A 11 -5.56 19.39 -11.84
CA ALA A 11 -5.45 20.84 -11.94
C ALA A 11 -6.82 21.53 -11.91
N ARG A 12 -7.84 20.93 -12.55
CA ARG A 12 -9.23 21.43 -12.47
C ARG A 12 -9.78 21.36 -11.04
N GLY A 13 -9.47 20.29 -10.31
CA GLY A 13 -9.84 20.15 -8.91
C GLY A 13 -9.21 21.24 -8.04
N ILE A 14 -7.89 21.44 -8.17
CA ILE A 14 -7.14 22.48 -7.45
C ILE A 14 -7.72 23.87 -7.78
N LYS A 15 -7.95 24.17 -9.06
CA LYS A 15 -8.54 25.45 -9.48
C LYS A 15 -9.91 25.69 -8.84
N ARG A 16 -10.79 24.69 -8.87
CA ARG A 16 -12.12 24.79 -8.25
C ARG A 16 -12.04 25.07 -6.74
N LEU A 17 -11.12 24.42 -6.03
CA LEU A 17 -10.94 24.65 -4.59
C LEU A 17 -10.33 26.04 -4.33
N SER A 18 -9.31 26.44 -5.10
CA SER A 18 -8.72 27.78 -5.00
C SER A 18 -9.77 28.89 -5.23
N ASP A 19 -10.68 28.71 -6.19
CA ASP A 19 -11.74 29.68 -6.49
C ASP A 19 -12.77 29.84 -5.36
N THR A 20 -12.84 28.92 -4.42
CA THR A 20 -13.67 29.05 -3.20
C THR A 20 -13.02 29.91 -2.12
N GLY A 21 -11.76 30.34 -2.30
CA GLY A 21 -11.00 31.08 -1.29
C GLY A 21 -10.44 30.22 -0.16
N ILE A 22 -10.56 28.88 -0.24
CA ILE A 22 -9.96 27.95 0.73
C ILE A 22 -8.46 27.85 0.44
N ALA A 23 -7.63 28.06 1.47
CA ALA A 23 -6.20 27.83 1.36
C ALA A 23 -5.88 26.35 1.19
N LEU A 24 -5.09 26.02 0.18
CA LEU A 24 -4.69 24.66 -0.17
C LEU A 24 -3.22 24.45 0.16
N PHE A 25 -2.92 23.35 0.84
CA PHE A 25 -1.56 22.92 1.12
C PHE A 25 -1.30 21.57 0.49
N LEU A 26 -0.40 21.53 -0.49
CA LEU A 26 -0.05 20.32 -1.25
C LEU A 26 1.31 19.80 -0.77
N LEU A 27 1.30 18.58 -0.20
CA LEU A 27 2.51 17.91 0.25
C LEU A 27 2.93 16.85 -0.77
N ILE A 28 4.19 16.88 -1.21
CA ILE A 28 4.71 15.92 -2.18
C ILE A 28 4.94 14.56 -1.52
N GLY A 29 4.33 13.52 -2.11
CA GLY A 29 4.49 12.13 -1.76
C GLY A 29 5.51 11.39 -2.64
N ASN A 30 5.75 10.11 -2.32
CA ASN A 30 6.69 9.26 -3.08
C ASN A 30 6.28 9.06 -4.54
N HIS A 31 4.98 8.97 -4.83
CA HIS A 31 4.45 8.80 -6.19
C HIS A 31 4.44 10.08 -7.03
N ASP A 32 4.60 11.24 -6.39
CA ASP A 32 4.74 12.53 -7.10
C ASP A 32 6.15 12.75 -7.64
N LEU A 33 7.13 12.03 -7.09
CA LEU A 33 8.52 12.19 -7.48
C LEU A 33 8.81 11.50 -8.82
N PRO A 34 9.42 12.19 -9.79
CA PRO A 34 9.80 11.60 -11.06
C PRO A 34 10.87 10.53 -10.87
N ASN A 35 10.93 9.53 -11.75
CA ASN A 35 11.93 8.44 -11.68
C ASN A 35 13.38 8.93 -11.82
N ALA A 36 13.60 10.11 -12.44
CA ALA A 36 14.94 10.68 -12.63
C ALA A 36 15.17 11.86 -11.67
N VAL A 37 16.35 11.90 -11.06
CA VAL A 37 16.78 13.02 -10.23
C VAL A 37 16.91 14.30 -11.08
N GLY A 38 16.46 15.44 -10.55
CA GLY A 38 16.55 16.73 -11.23
C GLY A 38 15.40 17.07 -12.18
N ARG A 39 14.39 16.18 -12.31
CA ARG A 39 13.14 16.51 -13.01
C ARG A 39 12.13 17.11 -12.01
N ALA A 40 11.35 18.07 -12.47
CA ALA A 40 10.25 18.64 -11.71
C ALA A 40 9.15 17.60 -11.46
N THR A 41 8.48 17.69 -10.32
CA THR A 41 7.30 16.86 -10.02
C THR A 41 6.07 17.40 -10.76
N ALA A 42 5.06 16.55 -10.95
CA ALA A 42 3.80 16.96 -11.58
C ALA A 42 3.07 18.07 -10.79
N ILE A 43 3.38 18.23 -9.50
CA ILE A 43 2.73 19.17 -8.57
C ILE A 43 3.46 20.52 -8.50
N GLU A 44 4.76 20.57 -8.78
CA GLU A 44 5.55 21.83 -8.75
C GLU A 44 5.04 22.88 -9.75
N ILE A 45 4.29 22.49 -10.77
CA ILE A 45 3.66 23.43 -11.70
C ILE A 45 2.73 24.43 -10.98
N PHE A 46 2.07 24.02 -9.91
CA PHE A 46 1.14 24.90 -9.15
C PHE A 46 1.89 25.99 -8.39
N GLU A 47 3.10 25.70 -7.91
CA GLU A 47 4.00 26.69 -7.32
C GLU A 47 4.51 27.67 -8.40
N THR A 48 4.95 27.13 -9.55
CA THR A 48 5.45 27.91 -10.67
C THR A 48 4.39 28.88 -11.20
N LEU A 49 3.14 28.44 -11.29
CA LEU A 49 2.01 29.27 -11.75
C LEU A 49 1.51 30.24 -10.68
N SER A 50 2.01 30.15 -9.45
CA SER A 50 1.64 31.03 -8.32
C SER A 50 0.12 31.14 -8.15
N ILE A 51 -0.58 29.99 -8.15
CA ILE A 51 -2.05 29.96 -8.02
C ILE A 51 -2.45 30.55 -6.65
N PRO A 52 -3.33 31.53 -6.58
CA PRO A 52 -3.73 32.15 -5.32
C PRO A 52 -4.23 31.13 -4.30
N GLY A 53 -3.72 31.24 -3.07
CA GLY A 53 -4.11 30.35 -1.97
C GLY A 53 -3.59 28.91 -2.07
N VAL A 54 -2.73 28.57 -3.04
CA VAL A 54 -2.12 27.26 -3.17
C VAL A 54 -0.66 27.31 -2.76
N THR A 55 -0.29 26.49 -1.77
CA THR A 55 1.08 26.31 -1.29
C THR A 55 1.55 24.90 -1.58
N VAL A 56 2.72 24.71 -2.16
CA VAL A 56 3.33 23.40 -2.42
C VAL A 56 4.54 23.22 -1.52
N ALA A 57 4.61 22.08 -0.84
CA ALA A 57 5.77 21.71 -0.01
C ALA A 57 6.51 20.52 -0.65
N ASN A 58 7.68 20.81 -1.22
CA ASN A 58 8.58 19.85 -1.88
C ASN A 58 9.85 19.55 -1.06
N LYS A 59 10.06 20.24 0.06
CA LYS A 59 11.17 20.05 1.00
C LYS A 59 10.70 20.30 2.43
N PRO A 60 11.41 19.78 3.45
CA PRO A 60 11.13 20.08 4.84
C PRO A 60 11.18 21.58 5.10
N SER A 61 10.07 22.16 5.55
CA SER A 61 9.91 23.62 5.74
C SER A 61 8.74 23.93 6.66
N ILE A 62 8.68 25.14 7.19
CA ILE A 62 7.53 25.66 7.94
C ILE A 62 6.86 26.74 7.09
N HIS A 63 5.57 26.61 6.91
CA HIS A 63 4.74 27.54 6.16
C HIS A 63 3.74 28.21 7.10
N ARG A 64 3.57 29.51 6.98
CA ARG A 64 2.48 30.27 7.60
C ARG A 64 1.40 30.46 6.56
N ILE A 65 0.20 30.01 6.90
CA ILE A 65 -0.96 30.03 6.00
C ILE A 65 -2.04 30.89 6.62
N GLN A 66 -2.42 31.93 5.88
CA GLN A 66 -3.55 32.75 6.25
C GLN A 66 -4.86 32.03 5.90
N THR A 67 -5.74 31.87 6.88
CA THR A 67 -7.07 31.30 6.69
C THR A 67 -8.13 32.31 7.06
N SER A 68 -9.40 32.00 6.76
CA SER A 68 -10.53 32.83 7.19
C SER A 68 -10.67 32.95 8.71
N SER A 69 -10.13 31.96 9.47
CA SER A 69 -10.20 31.92 10.93
C SER A 69 -8.90 32.38 11.61
N GLY A 70 -7.92 32.85 10.86
CA GLY A 70 -6.62 33.31 11.34
C GLY A 70 -5.45 32.58 10.72
N GLU A 71 -4.26 32.92 11.17
CA GLU A 71 -3.01 32.32 10.69
C GLU A 71 -2.74 30.97 11.37
N ILE A 72 -2.28 29.99 10.61
CA ILE A 72 -1.81 28.68 11.09
C ILE A 72 -0.40 28.39 10.61
N GLN A 73 0.32 27.54 11.32
CA GLN A 73 1.62 27.03 10.92
C GLN A 73 1.53 25.60 10.47
N ILE A 74 2.11 25.27 9.30
CA ILE A 74 2.23 23.92 8.80
C ILE A 74 3.70 23.57 8.67
N ALA A 75 4.19 22.66 9.51
CA ALA A 75 5.48 22.04 9.34
C ALA A 75 5.33 20.92 8.31
N ALA A 76 6.06 21.02 7.21
CA ALA A 76 6.03 20.09 6.11
C ALA A 76 7.17 19.09 6.20
N LEU A 77 6.86 17.80 6.09
CA LEU A 77 7.82 16.73 5.84
C LEU A 77 7.34 15.91 4.63
N PRO A 78 7.61 16.39 3.39
CA PRO A 78 7.29 15.63 2.18
C PRO A 78 8.11 14.35 2.13
N TRP A 79 7.81 13.47 1.16
CA TRP A 79 8.65 12.32 0.91
C TRP A 79 10.07 12.75 0.50
N VAL A 80 11.04 12.33 1.28
CA VAL A 80 12.44 12.65 1.02
C VAL A 80 13.16 11.42 0.50
N ARG A 81 13.77 11.54 -0.69
CA ARG A 81 14.60 10.45 -1.21
C ARG A 81 15.79 10.21 -0.31
N ARG A 82 16.13 8.94 -0.10
CA ARG A 82 17.32 8.54 0.65
C ARG A 82 18.60 9.25 0.16
N SER A 83 18.78 9.37 -1.15
CA SER A 83 19.93 10.06 -1.75
C SER A 83 19.99 11.55 -1.49
N ALA A 84 18.89 12.17 -1.06
CA ALA A 84 18.86 13.59 -0.67
C ALA A 84 19.19 13.79 0.82
N LEU A 85 19.07 12.74 1.65
CA LEU A 85 19.36 12.78 3.07
C LEU A 85 20.75 12.27 3.42
N LEU A 86 21.27 11.32 2.64
CA LEU A 86 22.53 10.64 2.88
C LEU A 86 23.39 10.66 1.62
N SER A 87 24.61 11.14 1.73
CA SER A 87 25.61 11.04 0.68
C SER A 87 26.11 9.60 0.54
N LYS A 88 26.80 9.30 -0.58
CA LYS A 88 27.49 8.01 -0.76
C LYS A 88 28.56 7.79 0.32
N GLU A 89 29.19 8.88 0.79
CA GLU A 89 30.22 8.84 1.83
C GLU A 89 29.60 8.47 3.18
N ASP A 90 28.44 9.03 3.53
CA ASP A 90 27.71 8.70 4.76
C ASP A 90 27.24 7.25 4.86
N THR A 91 27.15 6.56 3.71
CA THR A 91 26.63 5.18 3.61
C THR A 91 27.67 4.14 3.25
N ARG A 92 28.93 4.54 2.97
CA ARG A 92 29.96 3.70 2.35
C ARG A 92 30.27 2.40 3.10
N ASN A 93 30.14 2.40 4.44
CA ASN A 93 30.48 1.25 5.31
C ASN A 93 29.26 0.80 6.16
N LEU A 94 28.05 1.24 5.82
CA LEU A 94 26.85 0.90 6.56
C LEU A 94 26.09 -0.23 5.88
N ASP A 95 25.58 -1.15 6.68
CA ASP A 95 24.60 -2.13 6.23
C ASP A 95 23.20 -1.49 6.07
N PHE A 96 22.26 -2.27 5.54
CA PHE A 96 20.90 -1.79 5.26
C PHE A 96 20.18 -1.29 6.53
N ASN A 97 20.36 -1.97 7.67
CA ASN A 97 19.71 -1.61 8.92
C ASN A 97 20.29 -0.30 9.49
N GLN A 98 21.59 -0.16 9.48
CA GLN A 98 22.30 1.05 9.91
C GLN A 98 21.89 2.27 9.08
N ILE A 99 21.69 2.08 7.77
CA ILE A 99 21.23 3.15 6.89
C ILE A 99 19.79 3.56 7.24
N ASN A 100 18.90 2.61 7.50
CA ASN A 100 17.53 2.89 7.90
C ASN A 100 17.46 3.59 9.27
N GLU A 101 18.27 3.16 10.24
CA GLU A 101 18.39 3.85 11.52
C GLU A 101 18.88 5.29 11.36
N ARG A 102 19.87 5.52 10.49
CA ARG A 102 20.36 6.86 10.21
C ARG A 102 19.31 7.76 9.59
N LEU A 103 18.55 7.24 8.62
CA LEU A 103 17.44 7.96 8.01
C LEU A 103 16.34 8.29 9.03
N GLN A 104 15.98 7.33 9.87
CA GLN A 104 15.02 7.53 10.95
C GLN A 104 15.46 8.65 11.91
N GLN A 105 16.74 8.65 12.32
CA GLN A 105 17.30 9.68 13.17
C GLN A 105 17.25 11.06 12.51
N LEU A 106 17.63 11.15 11.21
CA LEU A 106 17.61 12.41 10.47
C LEU A 106 16.19 12.98 10.32
N LEU A 107 15.22 12.14 9.95
CA LEU A 107 13.83 12.58 9.81
C LEU A 107 13.24 13.00 11.16
N THR A 108 13.53 12.24 12.24
CA THR A 108 13.14 12.58 13.60
C THR A 108 13.74 13.95 14.00
N ARG A 109 15.01 14.18 13.69
CA ARG A 109 15.68 15.46 13.93
C ARG A 109 15.02 16.61 13.21
N ILE A 110 14.66 16.43 11.93
CA ILE A 110 13.94 17.44 11.14
C ILE A 110 12.62 17.81 11.82
N ILE A 111 11.84 16.84 12.29
CA ILE A 111 10.57 17.13 12.98
C ILE A 111 10.81 17.91 14.27
N ILE A 112 11.80 17.53 15.08
CA ILE A 112 12.16 18.24 16.32
C ILE A 112 12.62 19.67 16.01
N ASP A 113 13.49 19.85 15.02
CA ASP A 113 14.02 21.18 14.64
C ASP A 113 12.89 22.08 14.11
N GLN A 114 11.91 21.54 13.40
CA GLN A 114 10.72 22.28 12.99
C GLN A 114 9.85 22.62 14.21
N ALA A 115 9.57 21.68 15.09
CA ALA A 115 8.78 21.91 16.31
C ALA A 115 9.35 23.03 17.18
N ASN A 116 10.69 23.09 17.31
CA ASN A 116 11.39 24.11 18.09
C ASN A 116 11.33 25.52 17.47
N LYS A 117 11.00 25.64 16.18
CA LYS A 117 10.88 26.90 15.46
C LYS A 117 9.46 27.43 15.35
N LEU A 118 8.48 26.69 15.86
CA LEU A 118 7.08 27.11 15.85
C LEU A 118 6.84 28.28 16.80
N ASP A 119 5.95 29.14 16.40
CA ASP A 119 5.39 30.17 17.25
C ASP A 119 4.30 29.55 18.14
N PRO A 120 4.46 29.50 19.46
CA PRO A 120 3.48 28.88 20.34
C PRO A 120 2.14 29.64 20.35
N ALA A 121 2.09 30.89 19.89
CA ALA A 121 0.86 31.67 19.78
C ALA A 121 -0.06 31.21 18.64
N LEU A 122 0.48 30.48 17.64
CA LEU A 122 -0.28 30.02 16.46
C LEU A 122 -0.60 28.54 16.52
N PRO A 123 -1.75 28.11 15.98
CA PRO A 123 -2.01 26.68 15.76
C PRO A 123 -0.94 26.06 14.84
N ALA A 124 -0.48 24.86 15.17
CA ALA A 124 0.57 24.18 14.42
C ALA A 124 0.13 22.78 14.00
N ILE A 125 0.37 22.45 12.74
CA ILE A 125 0.10 21.12 12.15
C ILE A 125 1.41 20.57 11.59
N LEU A 126 1.69 19.28 11.85
CA LEU A 126 2.69 18.55 11.07
C LEU A 126 1.98 17.86 9.91
N ALA A 127 2.34 18.21 8.68
CA ALA A 127 1.94 17.49 7.48
C ALA A 127 3.13 16.65 7.01
N ALA A 128 3.02 15.31 7.07
CA ALA A 128 4.14 14.44 6.75
C ALA A 128 3.72 13.29 5.82
N HIS A 129 4.55 13.00 4.81
CA HIS A 129 4.38 11.82 3.95
C HIS A 129 5.44 10.79 4.32
N VAL A 130 5.11 9.92 5.27
CA VAL A 130 6.05 8.99 5.91
C VAL A 130 5.37 7.68 6.30
N TRP A 131 6.16 6.63 6.48
CA TRP A 131 5.70 5.40 7.11
C TRP A 131 5.95 5.46 8.61
N VAL A 132 4.93 5.23 9.41
CA VAL A 132 5.06 5.12 10.87
C VAL A 132 4.88 3.66 11.29
N LEU A 133 5.79 3.15 12.11
CA LEU A 133 5.75 1.79 12.63
C LEU A 133 4.42 1.51 13.34
N ASN A 134 3.90 0.29 13.19
CA ASN A 134 2.62 -0.17 13.70
C ASN A 134 1.37 0.38 12.96
N ALA A 135 1.53 1.20 11.92
CA ALA A 135 0.42 1.51 11.04
C ALA A 135 -0.07 0.24 10.34
N LYS A 136 -1.40 0.08 10.27
CA LYS A 136 -2.02 -1.00 9.48
C LYS A 136 -1.91 -0.64 8.01
N VAL A 137 -1.26 -1.49 7.25
CA VAL A 137 -1.00 -1.31 5.82
C VAL A 137 -1.87 -2.26 5.00
N GLY A 138 -2.24 -1.84 3.80
CA GLY A 138 -2.87 -2.66 2.78
C GLY A 138 -1.83 -3.31 1.87
N SER A 139 -2.03 -3.16 0.57
CA SER A 139 -1.13 -3.63 -0.49
C SER A 139 0.20 -2.87 -0.57
N GLU A 140 0.29 -1.67 0.04
CA GLU A 140 1.54 -0.90 0.11
C GLU A 140 2.69 -1.70 0.71
N LYS A 141 2.37 -2.66 1.59
CA LYS A 141 3.38 -3.56 2.19
C LYS A 141 4.20 -4.30 1.15
N SER A 142 3.59 -4.72 0.05
CA SER A 142 4.28 -5.45 -1.02
C SER A 142 5.15 -4.55 -1.90
N MET A 143 4.81 -3.25 -1.99
CA MET A 143 5.55 -2.26 -2.78
C MET A 143 6.76 -1.69 -2.03
N SER A 144 6.79 -1.84 -0.72
CA SER A 144 7.72 -1.17 0.20
C SER A 144 8.85 -2.06 0.71
N ILE A 145 8.85 -3.35 0.34
CA ILE A 145 9.85 -4.30 0.87
C ILE A 145 11.27 -3.83 0.50
N GLY A 146 12.00 -3.37 1.52
CA GLY A 146 13.43 -3.06 1.43
C GLY A 146 13.80 -1.62 1.02
N GLN A 147 12.86 -0.70 0.86
CA GLN A 147 13.17 0.68 0.41
C GLN A 147 12.69 1.79 1.34
N GLU A 148 11.89 1.50 2.36
CA GLU A 148 11.26 2.53 3.17
C GLU A 148 11.82 2.61 4.59
N HIS A 149 12.11 3.84 4.98
CA HIS A 149 12.50 4.17 6.34
C HIS A 149 11.26 4.43 7.18
N MET A 150 11.08 3.62 8.23
CA MET A 150 9.95 3.73 9.14
C MET A 150 10.30 4.62 10.32
N LEU A 151 9.42 5.56 10.64
CA LEU A 151 9.51 6.36 11.86
C LEU A 151 8.82 5.66 13.03
N LEU A 152 9.35 5.87 14.23
CA LEU A 152 8.65 5.46 15.44
C LEU A 152 7.44 6.39 15.70
N PRO A 153 6.33 5.88 16.27
CA PRO A 153 5.18 6.72 16.61
C PRO A 153 5.56 7.92 17.50
N GLY A 154 6.50 7.74 18.43
CA GLY A 154 7.02 8.81 19.28
C GLY A 154 7.80 9.89 18.54
N SER A 155 8.40 9.58 17.40
CA SER A 155 9.15 10.54 16.59
C SER A 155 8.24 11.58 15.91
N VAL A 156 7.03 11.19 15.55
CA VAL A 156 6.07 12.09 14.89
C VAL A 156 5.14 12.78 15.88
N ALA A 157 4.85 12.17 17.03
CA ALA A 157 3.90 12.65 18.02
C ALA A 157 4.48 13.75 18.95
N ASN A 158 5.06 14.80 18.36
CA ASN A 158 5.62 15.92 19.12
C ASN A 158 4.48 16.83 19.64
N PRO A 159 4.46 17.16 20.96
CA PRO A 159 3.39 17.95 21.58
C PRO A 159 3.30 19.41 21.09
N ALA A 160 4.31 19.92 20.40
CA ALA A 160 4.26 21.25 19.78
C ALA A 160 3.22 21.34 18.64
N PHE A 161 2.79 20.18 18.10
CA PHE A 161 1.76 20.14 17.07
C PHE A 161 0.37 19.86 17.67
N ASN A 162 -0.62 20.59 17.22
CA ASN A 162 -2.02 20.38 17.59
C ASN A 162 -2.64 19.21 16.81
N TYR A 163 -2.14 18.91 15.61
CA TYR A 163 -2.57 17.81 14.77
C TYR A 163 -1.42 17.33 13.88
N ILE A 164 -1.31 16.02 13.70
CA ILE A 164 -0.33 15.41 12.82
C ILE A 164 -1.08 14.70 11.69
N ALA A 165 -1.05 15.31 10.50
CA ALA A 165 -1.65 14.80 9.27
C ALA A 165 -0.62 13.96 8.51
N LEU A 166 -0.86 12.66 8.42
CA LEU A 166 0.01 11.71 7.75
C LEU A 166 -0.57 11.26 6.42
N GLY A 167 0.28 11.19 5.40
CA GLY A 167 0.06 10.56 4.11
C GLY A 167 0.97 9.34 3.94
N HIS A 168 0.83 8.61 2.82
CA HIS A 168 1.55 7.40 2.43
C HIS A 168 0.74 6.11 2.63
N ILE A 169 0.15 5.88 3.78
CA ILE A 169 -0.68 4.70 4.05
C ILE A 169 -2.12 4.98 3.58
N HIS A 170 -2.65 4.09 2.73
CA HIS A 170 -3.95 4.25 2.08
C HIS A 170 -5.14 3.93 2.99
N LYS A 171 -4.89 3.33 4.15
CA LYS A 171 -5.90 3.02 5.15
C LYS A 171 -6.04 4.15 6.16
N GLY A 172 -7.23 4.78 6.22
CA GLY A 172 -7.57 5.76 7.24
C GLY A 172 -7.47 5.18 8.66
N GLN A 173 -6.68 5.80 9.53
CA GLN A 173 -6.47 5.31 10.90
C GLN A 173 -5.88 6.37 11.81
N VAL A 174 -6.22 6.26 13.11
CA VAL A 174 -5.65 7.06 14.19
C VAL A 174 -4.60 6.23 14.90
N LEU A 175 -3.37 6.71 14.93
CA LEU A 175 -2.25 6.04 15.62
C LEU A 175 -2.11 6.49 17.07
N LYS A 176 -2.51 7.73 17.36
CA LYS A 176 -2.45 8.33 18.69
C LYS A 176 -3.52 9.43 18.81
N GLU A 177 -4.07 9.58 20.01
CA GLU A 177 -5.14 10.54 20.30
C GLU A 177 -4.62 11.91 20.75
N ASN A 178 -3.49 11.95 21.44
CA ASN A 178 -2.96 13.20 22.00
C ASN A 178 -1.43 13.26 21.91
N PRO A 179 -0.86 14.19 21.09
CA PRO A 179 -1.58 14.89 20.03
C PRO A 179 -2.12 13.90 18.98
N PRO A 180 -3.20 14.25 18.27
CA PRO A 180 -3.75 13.35 17.25
C PRO A 180 -2.74 13.08 16.13
N VAL A 181 -2.45 11.80 15.88
CA VAL A 181 -1.59 11.33 14.78
C VAL A 181 -2.44 10.47 13.85
N VAL A 182 -2.73 10.99 12.66
CA VAL A 182 -3.79 10.45 11.81
C VAL A 182 -3.33 10.27 10.37
N TYR A 183 -3.49 9.06 9.85
CA TYR A 183 -3.50 8.81 8.41
C TYR A 183 -4.90 9.04 7.87
N ALA A 184 -5.03 9.95 6.91
CA ALA A 184 -6.32 10.17 6.25
C ALA A 184 -6.72 8.98 5.35
N GLY A 185 -5.75 8.25 4.87
CA GLY A 185 -5.96 7.24 3.84
C GLY A 185 -6.09 7.84 2.45
N SER A 186 -6.65 7.09 1.53
CA SER A 186 -6.93 7.54 0.16
C SER A 186 -8.42 7.85 -0.04
N LEU A 187 -8.74 8.75 -0.99
CA LEU A 187 -10.12 9.09 -1.35
C LEU A 187 -10.78 8.01 -2.20
N GLU A 188 -9.98 7.18 -2.88
CA GLU A 188 -10.43 6.06 -3.69
C GLU A 188 -9.72 4.78 -3.28
N ARG A 189 -10.32 3.62 -3.56
CA ARG A 189 -9.65 2.34 -3.46
C ARG A 189 -8.67 2.20 -4.61
N LEU A 190 -7.46 1.80 -4.34
CA LEU A 190 -6.39 1.69 -5.34
C LEU A 190 -6.25 0.27 -5.88
N ASP A 191 -6.55 -0.72 -5.06
CA ASP A 191 -6.54 -2.13 -5.43
C ASP A 191 -7.47 -2.97 -4.54
N PHE A 192 -7.44 -4.30 -4.74
CA PHE A 192 -8.27 -5.24 -3.98
C PHE A 192 -7.87 -5.40 -2.50
N GLY A 193 -6.70 -4.93 -2.11
CA GLY A 193 -6.32 -4.84 -0.69
C GLY A 193 -7.16 -3.83 0.09
N ASP A 194 -7.65 -2.81 -0.62
CA ASP A 194 -8.51 -1.76 -0.08
C ASP A 194 -10.02 -2.12 -0.12
N GLU A 195 -10.40 -3.31 -0.60
CA GLU A 195 -11.81 -3.69 -0.85
C GLU A 195 -12.73 -3.40 0.34
N GLN A 196 -12.26 -3.67 1.55
CA GLN A 196 -13.01 -3.52 2.79
C GLN A 196 -12.80 -2.17 3.48
N ASP A 197 -11.93 -1.30 2.93
CA ASP A 197 -11.61 -0.04 3.57
C ASP A 197 -12.65 1.03 3.26
N GLU A 198 -13.05 1.78 4.30
CA GLU A 198 -13.77 3.03 4.13
C GLU A 198 -12.81 4.11 3.62
N LYS A 199 -13.20 4.82 2.58
CA LYS A 199 -12.42 5.89 1.95
C LYS A 199 -13.03 7.24 2.28
N GLY A 200 -12.16 8.23 2.52
CA GLY A 200 -12.62 9.54 2.94
C GLY A 200 -11.49 10.48 3.34
N PHE A 201 -11.83 11.47 4.12
CA PHE A 201 -10.91 12.47 4.64
C PHE A 201 -11.28 12.85 6.08
N TYR A 202 -10.39 13.54 6.78
CA TYR A 202 -10.68 14.05 8.12
C TYR A 202 -11.01 15.54 8.08
N LEU A 203 -12.07 15.90 8.79
CA LEU A 203 -12.36 17.27 9.17
C LEU A 203 -11.73 17.50 10.54
N VAL A 204 -10.89 18.52 10.64
CA VAL A 204 -10.13 18.84 11.86
C VAL A 204 -10.46 20.24 12.30
N GLU A 205 -10.74 20.41 13.58
CA GLU A 205 -11.02 21.69 14.20
C GLU A 205 -10.05 21.92 15.36
N ILE A 206 -9.32 23.03 15.33
CA ILE A 206 -8.39 23.44 16.38
C ILE A 206 -8.95 24.72 16.99
N GLN A 207 -9.42 24.63 18.23
CA GLN A 207 -10.01 25.75 18.97
C GLN A 207 -9.04 26.25 20.04
N ASN A 208 -9.00 27.57 20.25
CA ASN A 208 -8.31 28.14 21.38
C ASN A 208 -9.15 27.89 22.66
N GLY A 209 -8.56 27.22 23.62
CA GLY A 209 -9.15 27.00 24.94
C GLY A 209 -8.83 28.11 25.94
N THR A 210 -9.34 27.99 27.14
CA THR A 210 -9.01 28.87 28.26
C THR A 210 -7.57 28.60 28.73
N GLY A 211 -6.79 29.67 28.96
CA GLY A 211 -5.41 29.55 29.47
C GLY A 211 -4.34 29.28 28.41
N GLY A 212 -4.65 29.44 27.11
CA GLY A 212 -3.68 29.28 26.03
C GLY A 212 -3.52 27.84 25.52
N GLU A 213 -4.21 26.88 26.13
CA GLU A 213 -4.28 25.52 25.59
C GLU A 213 -5.16 25.48 24.33
N ARG A 214 -4.83 24.57 23.41
CA ARG A 214 -5.64 24.33 22.21
C ARG A 214 -6.30 22.97 22.29
N LYS A 215 -7.59 22.93 21.98
CA LYS A 215 -8.35 21.70 21.88
C LYS A 215 -8.52 21.32 20.41
N THR A 216 -8.08 20.14 20.06
CA THR A 216 -8.24 19.58 18.71
C THR A 216 -9.35 18.54 18.73
N SER A 217 -10.30 18.68 17.82
CA SER A 217 -11.28 17.65 17.50
C SER A 217 -11.15 17.26 16.02
N TYR A 218 -11.44 16.01 15.72
CA TYR A 218 -11.38 15.51 14.34
C TYR A 218 -12.45 14.45 14.12
N ARG A 219 -12.94 14.35 12.90
CA ARG A 219 -13.90 13.32 12.50
C ARG A 219 -13.64 12.85 11.09
N PHE A 220 -13.77 11.56 10.87
CA PHE A 220 -13.69 10.98 9.52
C PHE A 220 -14.97 11.31 8.76
N GLN A 221 -14.79 11.72 7.51
CA GLN A 221 -15.88 12.00 6.57
C GLN A 221 -15.76 11.02 5.41
N PRO A 222 -16.63 9.99 5.34
CA PRO A 222 -16.59 9.04 4.26
C PRO A 222 -17.01 9.68 2.93
N VAL A 223 -16.42 9.19 1.84
CA VAL A 223 -16.78 9.55 0.47
C VAL A 223 -17.32 8.34 -0.28
N LYS A 224 -18.11 8.60 -1.31
CA LYS A 224 -18.63 7.53 -2.18
C LYS A 224 -17.54 7.09 -3.17
N ALA A 225 -16.58 6.32 -2.67
CA ALA A 225 -15.54 5.71 -3.48
C ALA A 225 -16.08 4.52 -4.29
N ARG A 226 -15.47 4.24 -5.47
CA ARG A 226 -15.84 3.09 -6.29
C ARG A 226 -15.58 1.79 -5.53
N ARG A 227 -16.53 0.86 -5.58
CA ARG A 227 -16.41 -0.44 -4.92
C ARG A 227 -15.42 -1.33 -5.67
N PHE A 228 -14.61 -2.04 -4.90
CA PHE A 228 -13.94 -3.26 -5.32
C PHE A 228 -14.74 -4.43 -4.78
N PHE A 229 -14.85 -5.50 -5.55
CA PHE A 229 -15.60 -6.68 -5.14
C PHE A 229 -14.93 -7.96 -5.62
N THR A 230 -14.59 -8.85 -4.69
CA THR A 230 -14.03 -10.16 -5.01
C THR A 230 -15.08 -11.24 -4.82
N LEU A 231 -15.48 -11.89 -5.91
CA LEU A 231 -16.32 -13.09 -5.91
C LEU A 231 -15.42 -14.32 -5.93
N LYS A 232 -15.47 -15.13 -4.87
CA LYS A 232 -14.76 -16.42 -4.80
C LYS A 232 -15.72 -17.54 -5.12
N VAL A 233 -15.32 -18.43 -6.02
CA VAL A 233 -16.08 -19.60 -6.41
C VAL A 233 -15.18 -20.83 -6.37
N ASP A 234 -15.49 -21.76 -5.50
CA ASP A 234 -14.78 -23.04 -5.37
C ASP A 234 -15.59 -24.14 -6.06
N LEU A 235 -15.04 -24.69 -7.13
CA LEU A 235 -15.66 -25.75 -7.93
C LEU A 235 -15.19 -27.12 -7.44
N LYS A 236 -16.09 -28.09 -7.52
CA LYS A 236 -15.80 -29.50 -7.15
C LYS A 236 -15.47 -30.33 -8.39
N SER A 237 -14.69 -31.37 -8.24
CA SER A 237 -14.27 -32.27 -9.34
C SER A 237 -15.43 -33.03 -10.02
N ASP A 238 -16.56 -33.20 -9.32
CA ASP A 238 -17.77 -33.82 -9.81
C ASP A 238 -18.80 -32.86 -10.43
N ASP A 239 -18.44 -31.56 -10.57
CA ASP A 239 -19.33 -30.57 -11.17
C ASP A 239 -19.42 -30.78 -12.69
N LEU A 240 -20.63 -31.16 -13.15
CA LEU A 240 -20.92 -31.48 -14.55
C LEU A 240 -21.07 -30.19 -15.43
N ASP A 241 -21.36 -29.02 -14.85
CA ASP A 241 -21.45 -27.76 -15.55
C ASP A 241 -20.84 -26.63 -14.68
N PRO A 242 -19.50 -26.59 -14.57
CA PRO A 242 -18.80 -25.66 -13.73
C PRO A 242 -19.01 -24.21 -14.17
N THR A 243 -19.29 -23.95 -15.46
CA THR A 243 -19.66 -22.62 -15.95
C THR A 243 -20.97 -22.17 -15.33
N ASN A 244 -22.01 -23.00 -15.33
CA ASN A 244 -23.30 -22.64 -14.75
C ASN A 244 -23.21 -22.38 -13.24
N THR A 245 -22.37 -23.14 -12.52
CA THR A 245 -22.10 -22.88 -11.09
C THR A 245 -21.54 -21.47 -10.88
N VAL A 246 -20.57 -21.04 -11.70
CA VAL A 246 -20.03 -19.67 -11.65
C VAL A 246 -21.10 -18.64 -12.02
N LEU A 247 -21.92 -18.90 -13.07
CA LEU A 247 -22.99 -17.98 -13.49
C LEU A 247 -24.04 -17.77 -12.39
N LYS A 248 -24.41 -18.80 -11.65
CA LYS A 248 -25.32 -18.70 -10.48
C LYS A 248 -24.69 -17.88 -9.35
N ALA A 249 -23.41 -18.06 -9.08
CA ALA A 249 -22.70 -17.29 -8.07
C ALA A 249 -22.65 -15.79 -8.44
N ILE A 250 -22.44 -15.46 -9.72
CA ILE A 250 -22.51 -14.07 -10.25
C ILE A 250 -23.92 -13.52 -10.06
N GLU A 251 -24.94 -14.28 -10.44
CA GLU A 251 -26.34 -13.85 -10.32
C GLU A 251 -26.74 -13.52 -8.88
N ALA A 252 -26.33 -14.34 -7.94
CA ALA A 252 -26.57 -14.13 -6.52
C ALA A 252 -25.92 -12.86 -5.96
N ARG A 253 -24.89 -12.35 -6.62
CA ARG A 253 -24.13 -11.17 -6.18
C ARG A 253 -24.15 -10.02 -7.20
N GLN A 254 -25.18 -9.97 -8.06
CA GLN A 254 -25.30 -8.98 -9.13
C GLN A 254 -25.30 -7.52 -8.61
N ALA A 255 -25.88 -7.29 -7.43
CA ALA A 255 -25.95 -5.96 -6.82
C ALA A 255 -24.57 -5.43 -6.39
N GLU A 256 -23.67 -6.31 -5.95
CA GLU A 256 -22.31 -5.96 -5.57
C GLU A 256 -21.40 -5.79 -6.79
N ILE A 257 -21.68 -6.54 -7.86
CA ILE A 257 -20.92 -6.52 -9.13
C ILE A 257 -21.22 -5.24 -9.93
N LYS A 258 -22.47 -4.80 -9.91
CA LYS A 258 -22.88 -3.63 -10.69
C LYS A 258 -22.07 -2.38 -10.35
N ASP A 259 -21.48 -1.74 -11.37
CA ASP A 259 -20.63 -0.54 -11.27
C ASP A 259 -19.36 -0.71 -10.42
N ALA A 260 -19.03 -1.94 -10.00
CA ALA A 260 -17.84 -2.24 -9.21
C ALA A 260 -16.63 -2.64 -10.08
N ILE A 261 -15.42 -2.46 -9.56
CA ILE A 261 -14.23 -3.14 -10.05
C ILE A 261 -14.27 -4.55 -9.47
N THR A 262 -14.59 -5.54 -10.31
CA THR A 262 -14.87 -6.91 -9.87
C THR A 262 -13.74 -7.85 -10.23
N ARG A 263 -13.36 -8.72 -9.28
CA ARG A 263 -12.48 -9.86 -9.50
C ARG A 263 -13.25 -11.14 -9.18
N ILE A 264 -13.29 -12.07 -10.14
CA ILE A 264 -13.84 -13.41 -9.94
C ILE A 264 -12.66 -14.36 -9.80
N GLU A 265 -12.49 -14.93 -8.61
CA GLU A 265 -11.46 -15.92 -8.28
C GLU A 265 -12.14 -17.30 -8.31
N ILE A 266 -11.75 -18.13 -9.30
CA ILE A 266 -12.33 -19.46 -9.49
C ILE A 266 -11.26 -20.49 -9.11
N SER A 267 -11.49 -21.20 -8.00
CA SER A 267 -10.72 -22.39 -7.66
C SER A 267 -11.32 -23.58 -8.42
N VAL A 268 -10.56 -24.17 -9.33
CA VAL A 268 -11.06 -25.20 -10.23
C VAL A 268 -10.13 -26.42 -10.26
N PRO A 269 -10.63 -27.64 -10.03
CA PRO A 269 -9.87 -28.87 -10.26
C PRO A 269 -9.41 -28.98 -11.72
N SER A 270 -8.18 -29.45 -11.94
CA SER A 270 -7.57 -29.55 -13.28
C SER A 270 -8.43 -30.36 -14.26
N ALA A 271 -9.13 -31.39 -13.77
CA ALA A 271 -9.99 -32.25 -14.58
C ALA A 271 -11.13 -31.53 -15.30
N ILE A 272 -11.67 -30.47 -14.71
CA ILE A 272 -12.83 -29.71 -15.26
C ILE A 272 -12.49 -28.30 -15.68
N ALA A 273 -11.23 -27.87 -15.54
CA ALA A 273 -10.82 -26.49 -15.83
C ALA A 273 -11.08 -26.07 -17.30
N SER A 274 -11.00 -27.02 -18.24
CA SER A 274 -11.28 -26.80 -19.66
C SER A 274 -12.76 -26.60 -19.99
N LEU A 275 -13.68 -26.96 -19.08
CA LEU A 275 -15.12 -26.81 -19.27
C LEU A 275 -15.60 -25.36 -18.97
N LEU A 276 -14.75 -24.53 -18.37
CA LEU A 276 -15.09 -23.14 -18.07
C LEU A 276 -15.11 -22.28 -19.35
N ARG A 277 -16.24 -21.67 -19.62
CA ARG A 277 -16.47 -20.77 -20.74
C ARG A 277 -16.37 -19.31 -20.29
N ASP A 278 -15.20 -18.69 -20.48
CA ASP A 278 -14.92 -17.31 -20.06
C ASP A 278 -15.88 -16.27 -20.67
N ASN A 279 -16.29 -16.47 -21.92
CA ASN A 279 -17.20 -15.56 -22.58
C ASN A 279 -18.56 -15.50 -21.88
N ASP A 280 -19.09 -16.63 -21.40
CA ASP A 280 -20.37 -16.69 -20.68
C ASP A 280 -20.25 -15.97 -19.33
N ILE A 281 -19.13 -16.19 -18.62
CA ILE A 281 -18.83 -15.55 -17.35
C ILE A 281 -18.72 -14.00 -17.53
N ARG A 282 -17.98 -13.56 -18.54
CA ARG A 282 -17.86 -12.12 -18.88
C ARG A 282 -19.20 -11.50 -19.24
N ASN A 283 -20.00 -12.19 -20.04
CA ASN A 283 -21.33 -11.71 -20.44
C ASN A 283 -22.27 -11.58 -19.25
N LYS A 284 -22.24 -12.54 -18.31
CA LYS A 284 -23.08 -12.51 -17.10
C LYS A 284 -22.67 -11.36 -16.16
N ALA A 285 -21.37 -11.06 -16.05
CA ALA A 285 -20.82 -10.01 -15.19
C ALA A 285 -20.64 -8.66 -15.92
N ARG A 286 -21.28 -8.43 -17.09
CA ARG A 286 -21.10 -7.25 -17.95
C ARG A 286 -21.45 -5.90 -17.28
N GLU A 287 -22.22 -5.90 -16.20
CA GLU A 287 -22.56 -4.70 -15.44
C GLU A 287 -21.42 -4.24 -14.51
N ALA A 288 -20.36 -5.01 -14.37
CA ALA A 288 -19.16 -4.57 -13.69
C ALA A 288 -18.52 -3.38 -14.44
N TYR A 289 -18.01 -2.39 -13.71
CA TYR A 289 -17.22 -1.31 -14.32
C TYR A 289 -15.92 -1.84 -14.94
N TYR A 290 -15.27 -2.77 -14.25
CA TYR A 290 -14.12 -3.52 -14.74
C TYR A 290 -14.18 -4.95 -14.22
N LEU A 291 -13.81 -5.93 -15.04
CA LEU A 291 -13.84 -7.34 -14.69
C LEU A 291 -12.49 -8.01 -14.92
N SER A 292 -11.97 -8.63 -13.87
CA SER A 292 -10.85 -9.56 -13.90
C SER A 292 -11.32 -10.96 -13.51
N ILE A 293 -10.88 -11.98 -14.25
CA ILE A 293 -11.13 -13.40 -13.94
C ILE A 293 -9.78 -14.05 -13.65
N ALA A 294 -9.63 -14.59 -12.45
CA ALA A 294 -8.46 -15.34 -12.01
C ALA A 294 -8.86 -16.80 -11.78
N ARG A 295 -8.13 -17.74 -12.38
CA ARG A 295 -8.33 -19.18 -12.20
C ARG A 295 -7.19 -19.75 -11.37
N ASN A 296 -7.52 -20.36 -10.26
CA ASN A 296 -6.59 -21.13 -9.45
C ASN A 296 -6.82 -22.62 -9.76
N ILE A 297 -6.02 -23.18 -10.68
CA ILE A 297 -6.15 -24.57 -11.08
C ILE A 297 -5.52 -25.45 -9.99
N GLN A 298 -6.37 -26.22 -9.35
CA GLN A 298 -5.95 -27.19 -8.33
C GLN A 298 -5.53 -28.46 -9.05
N HIS A 299 -4.24 -28.72 -9.06
CA HIS A 299 -3.76 -30.03 -9.46
C HIS A 299 -4.03 -31.00 -8.30
N GLU A 300 -4.70 -32.11 -8.57
CA GLU A 300 -4.75 -33.23 -7.60
C GLU A 300 -3.30 -33.65 -7.36
N ASP A 301 -2.77 -33.24 -6.21
CA ASP A 301 -1.48 -33.77 -5.72
C ASP A 301 -1.69 -35.27 -5.45
N ARG A 302 -1.48 -36.09 -6.47
CA ARG A 302 -1.30 -37.56 -6.29
C ARG A 302 -0.18 -37.85 -5.27
N LEU A 303 0.55 -36.80 -4.83
CA LEU A 303 1.69 -36.87 -3.92
C LEU A 303 1.34 -36.64 -2.44
N LYS A 304 0.16 -36.04 -2.10
CA LYS A 304 -0.16 -35.75 -0.68
C LYS A 304 -0.38 -37.00 0.17
N GLY A 305 -0.78 -38.13 -0.45
CA GLY A 305 -0.87 -39.42 0.24
C GLY A 305 0.48 -40.04 0.61
N THR A 306 1.54 -39.68 -0.10
CA THR A 306 2.88 -40.25 0.08
C THR A 306 3.77 -39.41 0.99
N TYR A 307 3.55 -38.07 1.04
CA TYR A 307 4.38 -37.17 1.88
C TYR A 307 3.96 -37.08 3.36
N SER A 308 2.70 -37.39 3.69
CA SER A 308 2.25 -37.46 5.10
C SER A 308 2.85 -38.62 5.90
N SER A 309 3.46 -39.60 5.22
CA SER A 309 4.13 -40.76 5.84
C SER A 309 5.67 -40.60 5.91
N LEU A 310 6.23 -39.42 5.53
CA LEU A 310 7.67 -39.18 5.43
C LEU A 310 8.34 -38.64 6.72
N GLN A 311 7.67 -38.69 7.87
CA GLN A 311 8.37 -38.49 9.14
C GLN A 311 9.33 -39.68 9.38
N GLY A 312 10.62 -39.47 9.14
CA GLY A 312 11.67 -40.46 9.33
C GLY A 312 12.28 -41.06 8.05
N VAL A 313 11.93 -40.56 6.87
CA VAL A 313 12.52 -41.01 5.61
C VAL A 313 13.90 -40.38 5.40
N THR A 314 14.90 -41.18 5.08
CA THR A 314 16.24 -40.71 4.77
C THR A 314 16.27 -39.97 3.42
N PRO A 315 17.25 -39.04 3.19
CA PRO A 315 17.41 -38.40 1.89
C PRO A 315 17.52 -39.38 0.71
N GLN A 316 18.12 -40.54 0.93
CA GLN A 316 18.24 -41.61 -0.06
C GLN A 316 16.88 -42.21 -0.41
N ASP A 317 16.04 -42.49 0.61
CA ASP A 317 14.70 -43.04 0.41
C ASP A 317 13.78 -42.04 -0.31
N ALA A 318 13.88 -40.73 0.06
CA ALA A 318 13.13 -39.68 -0.62
C ALA A 318 13.52 -39.56 -2.11
N LEU A 319 14.82 -39.64 -2.42
CA LEU A 319 15.33 -39.65 -3.78
C LEU A 319 14.80 -40.87 -4.55
N ARG A 320 14.88 -42.07 -3.98
CA ARG A 320 14.38 -43.30 -4.59
C ARG A 320 12.89 -43.20 -4.93
N ILE A 321 12.06 -42.78 -3.98
CA ILE A 321 10.62 -42.61 -4.19
C ILE A 321 10.36 -41.61 -5.32
N TYR A 322 11.04 -40.45 -5.33
CA TYR A 322 10.90 -39.44 -6.37
C TYR A 322 11.25 -40.00 -7.76
N LEU A 323 12.38 -40.69 -7.90
CA LEU A 323 12.85 -41.23 -9.17
C LEU A 323 11.92 -42.31 -9.72
N GLN A 324 11.46 -43.24 -8.87
CA GLN A 324 10.49 -44.28 -9.25
C GLN A 324 9.15 -43.73 -9.73
N MET A 325 8.74 -42.55 -9.24
CA MET A 325 7.50 -41.87 -9.66
C MET A 325 7.65 -41.10 -10.98
N LYS A 326 8.84 -40.65 -11.31
CA LYS A 326 9.05 -39.68 -12.42
C LYS A 326 9.67 -40.34 -13.68
N TYR A 327 10.43 -41.41 -13.52
CA TYR A 327 11.23 -42.00 -14.57
C TYR A 327 10.88 -43.50 -14.76
N LYS A 328 11.23 -44.04 -15.94
CA LYS A 328 11.10 -45.51 -16.18
C LYS A 328 12.11 -46.25 -15.31
N PRO A 329 11.84 -47.53 -14.97
CA PRO A 329 12.66 -48.29 -14.03
C PRO A 329 14.18 -48.24 -14.33
N GLU A 330 14.57 -48.42 -15.58
CA GLU A 330 15.97 -48.42 -16.01
C GLU A 330 16.66 -47.05 -15.84
N GLU A 331 15.93 -45.96 -16.11
CA GLU A 331 16.41 -44.61 -15.92
C GLU A 331 16.46 -44.23 -14.42
N ALA A 332 15.47 -44.68 -13.65
CA ALA A 332 15.40 -44.43 -12.22
C ALA A 332 16.56 -45.07 -11.45
N GLU A 333 16.94 -46.32 -11.80
CA GLU A 333 18.10 -47.00 -11.20
C GLU A 333 19.42 -46.29 -11.48
N LEU A 334 19.62 -45.82 -12.70
CA LEU A 334 20.82 -45.10 -13.08
C LEU A 334 20.93 -43.78 -12.33
N LEU A 335 19.85 -43.00 -12.29
CA LEU A 335 19.79 -41.68 -11.59
C LEU A 335 19.89 -41.84 -10.07
N GLN A 336 19.35 -42.94 -9.50
CA GLN A 336 19.47 -43.24 -8.08
C GLN A 336 20.93 -43.43 -7.67
N LYS A 337 21.70 -44.20 -8.45
CA LYS A 337 23.10 -44.46 -8.18
C LYS A 337 23.92 -43.16 -8.11
N TYR A 338 23.74 -42.24 -9.08
CA TYR A 338 24.41 -40.94 -9.07
C TYR A 338 23.96 -40.04 -7.93
N GLY A 339 22.65 -40.03 -7.62
CA GLY A 339 22.12 -39.21 -6.52
C GLY A 339 22.58 -39.69 -5.13
N GLU A 340 22.73 -41.00 -4.92
CA GLU A 340 23.28 -41.59 -3.69
C GLU A 340 24.75 -41.23 -3.48
N GLU A 341 25.55 -41.17 -4.55
CA GLU A 341 26.95 -40.71 -4.48
C GLU A 341 27.02 -39.25 -4.04
N ILE A 342 26.17 -38.37 -4.61
CA ILE A 342 26.11 -36.94 -4.23
C ILE A 342 25.66 -36.77 -2.77
N ILE A 343 24.67 -37.54 -2.32
CA ILE A 343 24.20 -37.51 -0.95
C ILE A 343 25.30 -37.93 0.03
N LYS A 344 26.07 -38.98 -0.30
CA LYS A 344 27.21 -39.44 0.53
C LYS A 344 28.33 -38.40 0.61
N GLU A 345 28.67 -37.75 -0.48
CA GLU A 345 29.68 -36.70 -0.50
C GLU A 345 29.32 -35.47 0.35
N HIS A 346 28.04 -35.19 0.48
CA HIS A 346 27.56 -34.01 1.22
C HIS A 346 27.03 -34.31 2.63
N ALA A 347 26.83 -35.58 3.01
CA ALA A 347 26.34 -35.99 4.31
C ALA A 347 27.32 -35.68 5.48
N GLY A 348 28.56 -35.30 5.18
CA GLY A 348 29.56 -34.84 6.15
C GLY A 348 29.63 -33.33 6.34
N ARG A 349 28.75 -32.54 5.70
CA ARG A 349 28.73 -31.06 5.74
C ARG A 349 27.44 -30.46 6.33
N LEU A 350 26.52 -31.28 6.79
CA LEU A 350 25.33 -30.95 7.57
C LEU A 350 25.54 -31.53 9.00
#